data_4870b72ab2f064b455c493d0b7fd83e1
#
_entry.id   4870b72ab2f064b455c493d0b7fd83e1
#
_cell.length_a   1.000
_cell.length_b   1.000
_cell.length_c   1.000
_cell.angle_alpha   90.00
_cell.angle_beta   90.00
_cell.angle_gamma   90.00
#
_symmetry.space_group_name_H-M   'P 1'
#
loop_
_entity.id
_entity.type
_entity.pdbx_description
1 polymer ?
#
loop_
_entity_poly.entity_id
_entity_poly.type
_entity_poly.pdbx_seq_one_letter_code
_entity_poly.pdbx_strand_id
1 'polypeptide(L)'
;MEIGMEFKNVAVTGHSSGIGKGIYDYFVAKGIKVIGFDRTGGFDISTKENQDLIVELTKDCDLFFNNAYSGYAQVELMKLWQQQHWHDKHFIINTSSMAAEPIADIPNNFPWLKSYGEEKYAINETSWYINHSGSACKSIVIMPGVCETNFYNPYDTADHNGKELYENIIKTNSIITVDDLVKTVDLVLQSINGRNFISNMTVLNGY
;
A
#
# COMPACT_ATOMS: atom_id res chain seq x y z
N MET A 1 -2.72 -20.96 -21.34
CA MET A 1 -3.81 -20.03 -21.62
C MET A 1 -3.86 -19.06 -20.45
N GLU A 2 -3.07 -17.99 -20.56
CA GLU A 2 -3.02 -16.93 -19.54
C GLU A 2 -4.31 -16.11 -19.66
N ILE A 3 -5.29 -16.38 -18.81
CA ILE A 3 -6.43 -15.50 -18.62
C ILE A 3 -6.16 -14.77 -17.30
N GLY A 4 -5.09 -13.98 -17.27
CA GLY A 4 -4.90 -12.98 -16.24
C GLY A 4 -5.76 -11.77 -16.57
N MET A 5 -6.33 -11.12 -15.56
CA MET A 5 -6.98 -9.83 -15.75
C MET A 5 -5.93 -8.84 -16.25
N GLU A 6 -6.12 -8.27 -17.44
CA GLU A 6 -5.22 -7.29 -18.02
C GLU A 6 -5.63 -5.89 -17.56
N PHE A 7 -4.86 -5.30 -16.67
CA PHE A 7 -5.08 -3.90 -16.26
C PHE A 7 -4.58 -2.97 -17.35
N LYS A 8 -5.37 -1.94 -17.68
CA LYS A 8 -5.06 -0.96 -18.74
C LYS A 8 -4.58 0.37 -18.18
N ASN A 9 -5.21 0.79 -17.10
CA ASN A 9 -4.93 2.06 -16.44
C ASN A 9 -4.75 1.83 -14.94
N VAL A 10 -3.60 2.20 -14.42
CA VAL A 10 -3.23 2.03 -13.01
C VAL A 10 -2.96 3.38 -12.38
N ALA A 11 -3.46 3.58 -11.17
CA ALA A 11 -3.12 4.73 -10.35
C ALA A 11 -2.24 4.32 -9.17
N VAL A 12 -1.23 5.13 -8.83
CA VAL A 12 -0.31 4.87 -7.72
C VAL A 12 -0.12 6.12 -6.88
N THR A 13 -0.40 6.06 -5.58
CA THR A 13 -0.04 7.14 -4.64
C THR A 13 1.33 6.90 -4.01
N GLY A 14 2.10 7.99 -3.81
CA GLY A 14 3.48 7.90 -3.31
C GLY A 14 4.47 7.36 -4.35
N HIS A 15 4.24 7.64 -5.64
CA HIS A 15 4.98 7.05 -6.77
C HIS A 15 6.41 7.55 -6.95
N SER A 16 6.83 8.60 -6.26
CA SER A 16 8.15 9.22 -6.46
C SER A 16 9.28 8.57 -5.69
N SER A 17 8.99 7.71 -4.71
CA SER A 17 10.01 7.08 -3.86
C SER A 17 9.58 5.73 -3.30
N GLY A 18 10.53 4.96 -2.79
CA GLY A 18 10.32 3.72 -2.05
C GLY A 18 9.44 2.72 -2.78
N ILE A 19 8.52 2.11 -2.04
CA ILE A 19 7.60 1.08 -2.54
C ILE A 19 6.77 1.60 -3.72
N GLY A 20 6.17 2.78 -3.58
CA GLY A 20 5.33 3.36 -4.62
C GLY A 20 6.07 3.58 -5.94
N LYS A 21 7.36 3.97 -5.86
CA LYS A 21 8.20 4.10 -7.06
C LYS A 21 8.46 2.75 -7.72
N GLY A 22 8.80 1.74 -6.95
CA GLY A 22 9.02 0.39 -7.49
C GLY A 22 7.77 -0.15 -8.21
N ILE A 23 6.59 0.05 -7.63
CA ILE A 23 5.30 -0.32 -8.23
C ILE A 23 5.03 0.49 -9.51
N TYR A 24 5.25 1.79 -9.48
CA TYR A 24 5.08 2.67 -10.64
C TYR A 24 5.97 2.20 -11.81
N ASP A 25 7.26 2.02 -11.55
CA ASP A 25 8.25 1.58 -12.54
C ASP A 25 7.91 0.20 -13.11
N TYR A 26 7.43 -0.73 -12.28
CA TYR A 26 6.98 -2.06 -12.70
C TYR A 26 5.86 -2.00 -13.75
N PHE A 27 4.82 -1.19 -13.52
CA PHE A 27 3.72 -1.09 -14.48
C PHE A 27 4.15 -0.35 -15.74
N VAL A 28 4.98 0.69 -15.63
CA VAL A 28 5.56 1.39 -16.79
C VAL A 28 6.39 0.43 -17.66
N ALA A 29 7.23 -0.40 -17.04
CA ALA A 29 8.03 -1.40 -17.76
C ALA A 29 7.18 -2.46 -18.50
N LYS A 30 5.96 -2.72 -18.03
CA LYS A 30 4.98 -3.59 -18.70
C LYS A 30 4.17 -2.88 -19.80
N GLY A 31 4.43 -1.59 -20.05
CA GLY A 31 3.71 -0.80 -21.04
C GLY A 31 2.28 -0.41 -20.62
N ILE A 32 1.95 -0.51 -19.35
CA ILE A 32 0.66 -0.15 -18.78
C ILE A 32 0.62 1.37 -18.54
N LYS A 33 -0.50 2.01 -18.81
CA LYS A 33 -0.67 3.42 -18.51
C LYS A 33 -0.77 3.63 -17.00
N VAL A 34 0.14 4.43 -16.44
CA VAL A 34 0.19 4.70 -15.00
C VAL A 34 0.01 6.19 -14.72
N ILE A 35 -0.82 6.51 -13.73
CA ILE A 35 -0.97 7.86 -13.18
C ILE A 35 -0.38 7.84 -11.77
N GLY A 36 0.64 8.66 -11.53
CA GLY A 36 1.31 8.76 -10.24
C GLY A 36 0.91 10.03 -9.49
N PHE A 37 0.72 9.92 -8.18
CA PHE A 37 0.40 11.03 -7.28
C PHE A 37 1.37 11.07 -6.11
N ASP A 38 1.90 12.24 -5.77
CA ASP A 38 2.70 12.46 -4.56
C ASP A 38 2.65 13.91 -4.09
N ARG A 39 3.19 14.17 -2.90
CA ARG A 39 3.21 15.51 -2.31
C ARG A 39 4.06 16.50 -3.11
N THR A 40 5.13 16.06 -3.74
CA THR A 40 6.02 16.94 -4.53
C THR A 40 5.34 17.37 -5.81
N GLY A 41 4.43 16.56 -6.34
CA GLY A 41 3.54 16.88 -7.46
C GLY A 41 2.27 17.65 -7.05
N GLY A 42 2.14 18.05 -5.77
CA GLY A 42 0.98 18.79 -5.27
C GLY A 42 -0.20 17.95 -4.80
N PHE A 43 -0.05 16.61 -4.73
CA PHE A 43 -1.12 15.69 -4.32
C PHE A 43 -0.86 15.15 -2.90
N ASP A 44 -1.08 16.00 -1.89
CA ASP A 44 -1.04 15.55 -0.50
C ASP A 44 -2.36 14.87 -0.13
N ILE A 45 -2.32 13.56 0.13
CA ILE A 45 -3.52 12.79 0.49
C ILE A 45 -4.13 13.17 1.84
N SER A 46 -3.44 13.99 2.65
CA SER A 46 -3.97 14.47 3.93
C SER A 46 -5.12 15.47 3.78
N THR A 47 -5.29 16.06 2.60
CA THR A 47 -6.34 17.03 2.34
C THR A 47 -7.48 16.42 1.54
N LYS A 48 -8.73 16.78 1.93
CA LYS A 48 -9.94 16.29 1.27
C LYS A 48 -9.99 16.68 -0.21
N GLU A 49 -9.55 17.91 -0.52
CA GLU A 49 -9.50 18.42 -1.89
C GLU A 49 -8.66 17.55 -2.80
N ASN A 50 -7.47 17.15 -2.32
CA ASN A 50 -6.59 16.28 -3.08
C ASN A 50 -7.11 14.84 -3.17
N GLN A 51 -7.76 14.33 -2.12
CA GLN A 51 -8.41 13.02 -2.19
C GLN A 51 -9.49 13.00 -3.28
N ASP A 52 -10.38 14.01 -3.28
CA ASP A 52 -11.44 14.13 -4.29
C ASP A 52 -10.88 14.28 -5.70
N LEU A 53 -9.81 15.08 -5.86
CA LEU A 53 -9.13 15.26 -7.13
C LEU A 53 -8.47 13.96 -7.63
N ILE A 54 -7.81 13.20 -6.76
CA ILE A 54 -7.23 11.89 -7.09
C ILE A 54 -8.33 10.95 -7.57
N VAL A 55 -9.45 10.87 -6.86
CA VAL A 55 -10.58 10.01 -7.24
C VAL A 55 -11.12 10.39 -8.61
N GLU A 56 -11.33 11.69 -8.87
CA GLU A 56 -11.83 12.16 -10.19
C GLU A 56 -10.83 11.85 -11.32
N LEU A 57 -9.52 12.10 -11.10
CA LEU A 57 -8.49 11.84 -12.11
C LEU A 57 -8.26 10.36 -12.39
N THR A 58 -8.70 9.49 -11.50
CA THR A 58 -8.52 8.02 -11.62
C THR A 58 -9.81 7.27 -11.94
N LYS A 59 -10.87 7.96 -12.33
CA LYS A 59 -12.18 7.35 -12.65
C LYS A 59 -12.12 6.30 -13.77
N ASP A 60 -11.14 6.40 -14.67
CA ASP A 60 -10.93 5.46 -15.76
C ASP A 60 -9.84 4.41 -15.42
N CYS A 61 -9.36 4.35 -14.16
CA CYS A 61 -8.41 3.35 -13.71
C CYS A 61 -9.12 2.10 -13.21
N ASP A 62 -8.62 0.94 -13.62
CA ASP A 62 -9.11 -0.37 -13.22
C ASP A 62 -8.35 -0.97 -12.02
N LEU A 63 -7.21 -0.35 -11.65
CA LEU A 63 -6.41 -0.69 -10.49
C LEU A 63 -5.91 0.57 -9.77
N PHE A 64 -6.10 0.63 -8.48
CA PHE A 64 -5.60 1.70 -7.62
C PHE A 64 -4.61 1.16 -6.58
N PHE A 65 -3.36 1.60 -6.66
CA PHE A 65 -2.33 1.30 -5.70
C PHE A 65 -2.27 2.40 -4.63
N ASN A 66 -2.93 2.16 -3.52
CA ASN A 66 -3.05 3.08 -2.38
C ASN A 66 -1.87 2.88 -1.43
N ASN A 67 -0.73 3.53 -1.75
CA ASN A 67 0.53 3.33 -1.04
C ASN A 67 0.97 4.52 -0.18
N ALA A 68 0.65 5.77 -0.58
CA ALA A 68 1.04 6.94 0.20
C ALA A 68 0.47 6.88 1.63
N TYR A 69 1.30 7.24 2.61
CA TYR A 69 0.93 7.25 4.01
C TYR A 69 0.78 8.69 4.54
N SER A 70 -0.33 8.95 5.22
CA SER A 70 -0.58 10.15 6.00
C SER A 70 -1.72 9.88 7.00
N GLY A 71 -1.39 9.25 8.12
CA GLY A 71 -2.38 8.88 9.13
C GLY A 71 -3.55 8.08 8.53
N TYR A 72 -4.77 8.43 8.90
CA TYR A 72 -5.99 7.78 8.39
C TYR A 72 -6.38 8.20 6.97
N ALA A 73 -5.69 9.16 6.35
CA ALA A 73 -6.02 9.64 5.01
C ALA A 73 -5.98 8.54 3.94
N GLN A 74 -5.11 7.54 4.13
CA GLN A 74 -5.06 6.35 3.26
C GLN A 74 -6.36 5.54 3.31
N VAL A 75 -6.98 5.43 4.49
CA VAL A 75 -8.29 4.77 4.68
C VAL A 75 -9.41 5.56 4.03
N GLU A 76 -9.39 6.88 4.20
CA GLU A 76 -10.40 7.76 3.61
C GLU A 76 -10.37 7.71 2.08
N LEU A 77 -9.18 7.81 1.49
CA LEU A 77 -8.99 7.72 0.05
C LEU A 77 -9.42 6.35 -0.51
N MET A 78 -9.13 5.26 0.19
CA MET A 78 -9.58 3.92 -0.18
C MET A 78 -11.11 3.84 -0.25
N LYS A 79 -11.81 4.40 0.75
CA LYS A 79 -13.29 4.42 0.79
C LYS A 79 -13.87 5.25 -0.35
N LEU A 80 -13.32 6.43 -0.61
CA LEU A 80 -13.77 7.31 -1.69
C LEU A 80 -13.62 6.62 -3.05
N TRP A 81 -12.46 6.03 -3.29
CA TRP A 81 -12.20 5.34 -4.55
C TRP A 81 -13.12 4.12 -4.73
N GLN A 82 -13.33 3.33 -3.68
CA GLN A 82 -14.27 2.21 -3.69
C GLN A 82 -15.72 2.65 -3.96
N GLN A 83 -16.15 3.78 -3.40
CA GLN A 83 -17.48 4.33 -3.65
C GLN A 83 -17.66 4.76 -5.11
N GLN A 84 -16.65 5.37 -5.72
CA GLN A 84 -16.62 5.73 -7.13
C GLN A 84 -16.79 4.49 -8.02
N HIS A 85 -16.17 3.38 -7.66
CA HIS A 85 -16.13 2.13 -8.44
C HIS A 85 -16.99 1.02 -7.83
N TRP A 86 -18.05 1.38 -7.14
CA TRP A 86 -18.90 0.39 -6.42
C TRP A 86 -19.39 -0.75 -7.31
N HIS A 87 -19.76 -0.47 -8.56
CA HIS A 87 -20.30 -1.43 -9.51
C HIS A 87 -19.27 -2.01 -10.48
N ASP A 88 -18.02 -1.54 -10.39
CA ASP A 88 -16.97 -1.93 -11.31
C ASP A 88 -16.12 -3.08 -10.72
N LYS A 89 -15.75 -4.02 -11.58
CA LYS A 89 -14.83 -5.11 -11.20
C LYS A 89 -13.38 -4.60 -11.17
N HIS A 90 -13.13 -3.62 -10.35
CA HIS A 90 -11.83 -2.99 -10.17
C HIS A 90 -11.18 -3.43 -8.86
N PHE A 91 -9.92 -3.13 -8.68
CA PHE A 91 -9.17 -3.52 -7.51
C PHE A 91 -8.45 -2.34 -6.87
N ILE A 92 -8.42 -2.35 -5.53
CA ILE A 92 -7.56 -1.49 -4.72
C ILE A 92 -6.50 -2.38 -4.08
N ILE A 93 -5.22 -2.08 -4.28
CA ILE A 93 -4.13 -2.71 -3.52
C ILE A 93 -3.59 -1.70 -2.53
N ASN A 94 -3.62 -2.04 -1.26
CA ASN A 94 -3.22 -1.16 -0.18
C ASN A 94 -1.90 -1.62 0.43
N THR A 95 -0.95 -0.71 0.58
CA THR A 95 0.25 -0.94 1.38
C THR A 95 -0.08 -0.71 2.86
N SER A 96 -0.27 -1.78 3.61
CA SER A 96 -0.37 -1.79 5.06
C SER A 96 1.01 -2.03 5.69
N SER A 97 1.10 -2.70 6.81
CA SER A 97 2.35 -3.03 7.50
C SER A 97 2.17 -4.22 8.44
N MET A 98 3.25 -4.93 8.71
CA MET A 98 3.31 -5.91 9.81
C MET A 98 3.03 -5.28 11.18
N ALA A 99 3.27 -3.99 11.35
CA ALA A 99 2.92 -3.26 12.57
C ALA A 99 1.40 -3.19 12.84
N ALA A 100 0.58 -3.51 11.82
CA ALA A 100 -0.88 -3.62 11.95
C ALA A 100 -1.35 -4.92 12.64
N GLU A 101 -0.47 -5.91 12.76
CA GLU A 101 -0.84 -7.18 13.39
C GLU A 101 -1.05 -6.99 14.89
N PRO A 102 -2.18 -7.48 15.46
CA PRO A 102 -2.48 -7.35 16.88
C PRO A 102 -1.46 -8.05 17.80
N ILE A 103 -0.69 -8.98 17.22
CA ILE A 103 0.34 -9.77 17.92
C ILE A 103 1.67 -9.03 17.98
N ALA A 104 1.82 -7.94 17.20
CA ALA A 104 3.02 -7.14 17.28
C ALA A 104 3.11 -6.53 18.68
N ASP A 105 3.90 -7.17 19.54
CA ASP A 105 4.21 -6.66 20.87
C ASP A 105 5.12 -5.43 20.71
N ILE A 106 4.48 -4.32 20.29
CA ILE A 106 5.17 -3.06 20.04
C ILE A 106 5.60 -2.51 21.40
N PRO A 107 6.91 -2.43 21.67
CA PRO A 107 7.40 -1.93 22.93
C PRO A 107 6.87 -0.53 23.22
N ASN A 108 6.52 -0.25 24.48
CA ASN A 108 5.98 1.05 24.91
C ASN A 108 6.91 2.24 24.65
N ASN A 109 8.19 2.00 24.41
CA ASN A 109 9.17 3.02 24.06
C ASN A 109 9.11 3.48 22.58
N PHE A 110 8.18 2.91 21.77
CA PHE A 110 7.94 3.33 20.39
C PHE A 110 6.47 3.78 20.18
N PRO A 111 6.01 4.86 20.83
CA PRO A 111 4.61 5.29 20.76
C PRO A 111 4.17 5.65 19.33
N TRP A 112 5.08 6.17 18.50
CA TRP A 112 4.80 6.48 17.11
C TRP A 112 4.51 5.21 16.27
N LEU A 113 5.22 4.10 16.56
CA LEU A 113 5.01 2.83 15.87
C LEU A 113 3.66 2.22 16.25
N LYS A 114 3.21 2.45 17.50
CA LYS A 114 1.89 2.04 17.93
C LYS A 114 0.78 2.78 17.17
N SER A 115 0.84 4.11 17.11
CA SER A 115 -0.13 4.91 16.34
C SER A 115 -0.11 4.53 14.86
N TYR A 116 1.08 4.35 14.28
CA TYR A 116 1.24 3.86 12.92
C TYR A 116 0.58 2.49 12.72
N GLY A 117 0.78 1.56 13.66
CA GLY A 117 0.16 0.23 13.64
C GLY A 117 -1.36 0.31 13.67
N GLU A 118 -1.94 1.16 14.52
CA GLU A 118 -3.39 1.38 14.62
C GLU A 118 -3.97 1.92 13.30
N GLU A 119 -3.29 2.88 12.65
CA GLU A 119 -3.69 3.43 11.37
C GLU A 119 -3.60 2.40 10.24
N LYS A 120 -2.56 1.57 10.24
CA LYS A 120 -2.41 0.47 9.28
C LYS A 120 -3.41 -0.66 9.52
N TYR A 121 -3.75 -0.94 10.77
CA TYR A 121 -4.82 -1.87 11.12
C TYR A 121 -6.19 -1.42 10.58
N ALA A 122 -6.48 -0.13 10.63
CA ALA A 122 -7.70 0.42 10.06
C ALA A 122 -7.82 0.19 8.53
N ILE A 123 -6.68 0.10 7.82
CA ILE A 123 -6.66 -0.30 6.39
C ILE A 123 -7.11 -1.75 6.24
N ASN A 124 -6.58 -2.66 7.08
CA ASN A 124 -6.92 -4.08 7.03
C ASN A 124 -8.42 -4.30 7.28
N GLU A 125 -8.98 -3.68 8.33
CA GLU A 125 -10.39 -3.74 8.66
C GLU A 125 -11.29 -3.15 7.56
N THR A 126 -10.90 -2.01 7.00
CA THR A 126 -11.65 -1.38 5.91
C THR A 126 -11.61 -2.25 4.64
N SER A 127 -10.48 -2.86 4.33
CA SER A 127 -10.34 -3.80 3.21
C SER A 127 -11.27 -5.01 3.38
N TRP A 128 -11.30 -5.58 4.59
CA TRP A 128 -12.22 -6.67 4.92
C TRP A 128 -13.68 -6.24 4.69
N TYR A 129 -14.07 -5.06 5.19
CA TYR A 129 -15.41 -4.52 5.02
C TYR A 129 -15.76 -4.32 3.53
N ILE A 130 -14.88 -3.73 2.72
CA ILE A 130 -15.09 -3.54 1.28
C ILE A 130 -15.40 -4.88 0.61
N ASN A 131 -14.61 -5.92 0.92
CA ASN A 131 -14.77 -7.23 0.30
C ASN A 131 -16.09 -7.93 0.67
N HIS A 132 -16.71 -7.54 1.79
CA HIS A 132 -17.98 -8.11 2.29
C HIS A 132 -19.19 -7.17 2.10
N SER A 133 -19.00 -5.95 1.60
CA SER A 133 -20.06 -4.94 1.45
C SER A 133 -21.02 -5.16 0.28
N GLY A 134 -20.76 -6.15 -0.57
CA GLY A 134 -21.50 -6.35 -1.83
C GLY A 134 -20.97 -5.51 -3.00
N SER A 135 -19.95 -4.66 -2.80
CA SER A 135 -19.27 -3.95 -3.88
C SER A 135 -18.64 -4.91 -4.88
N ALA A 136 -18.70 -4.58 -6.17
CA ALA A 136 -17.97 -5.29 -7.20
C ALA A 136 -16.47 -4.97 -7.16
N CYS A 137 -16.10 -3.75 -6.75
CA CYS A 137 -14.72 -3.36 -6.45
C CYS A 137 -14.19 -4.14 -5.25
N LYS A 138 -12.98 -4.69 -5.36
CA LYS A 138 -12.35 -5.50 -4.33
C LYS A 138 -11.07 -4.87 -3.81
N SER A 139 -10.77 -5.15 -2.56
CA SER A 139 -9.59 -4.61 -1.87
C SER A 139 -8.63 -5.72 -1.49
N ILE A 140 -7.36 -5.47 -1.71
CA ILE A 140 -6.23 -6.35 -1.36
C ILE A 140 -5.32 -5.58 -0.42
N VAL A 141 -4.80 -6.25 0.58
CA VAL A 141 -3.84 -5.69 1.53
C VAL A 141 -2.51 -6.43 1.40
N ILE A 142 -1.43 -5.67 1.23
CA ILE A 142 -0.07 -6.17 1.34
C ILE A 142 0.52 -5.60 2.62
N MET A 143 0.99 -6.48 3.51
CA MET A 143 1.57 -6.14 4.81
C MET A 143 3.08 -6.44 4.80
N PRO A 144 3.91 -5.53 4.30
CA PRO A 144 5.35 -5.73 4.35
C PRO A 144 5.87 -5.56 5.78
N GLY A 145 6.92 -6.31 6.09
CA GLY A 145 7.83 -5.99 7.18
C GLY A 145 8.63 -4.71 6.88
N VAL A 146 9.82 -4.60 7.45
CA VAL A 146 10.69 -3.45 7.18
C VAL A 146 11.23 -3.52 5.76
N CYS A 147 10.98 -2.46 4.98
CA CYS A 147 11.46 -2.35 3.60
C CYS A 147 12.65 -1.40 3.52
N GLU A 148 13.56 -1.68 2.60
CA GLU A 148 14.69 -0.80 2.24
C GLU A 148 14.19 0.47 1.54
N THR A 149 13.69 1.42 2.35
CA THR A 149 13.16 2.70 1.87
C THR A 149 13.59 3.81 2.82
N ASN A 150 13.50 5.06 2.38
CA ASN A 150 13.76 6.23 3.22
C ASN A 150 12.66 6.51 4.26
N PHE A 151 11.64 5.65 4.37
CA PHE A 151 10.54 5.83 5.32
C PHE A 151 11.02 5.85 6.78
N TYR A 152 12.03 5.04 7.07
CA TYR A 152 12.69 4.98 8.38
C TYR A 152 14.04 5.69 8.33
N ASN A 153 14.10 6.92 7.83
CA ASN A 153 15.35 7.66 7.90
C ASN A 153 15.70 7.94 9.39
N PRO A 154 16.69 7.26 9.97
CA PRO A 154 17.00 7.41 11.40
C PRO A 154 17.56 8.79 11.74
N TYR A 155 17.89 9.59 10.73
CA TYR A 155 18.42 10.94 10.90
C TYR A 155 17.32 12.02 10.99
N ASP A 156 16.10 11.72 10.51
CA ASP A 156 14.95 12.63 10.57
C ASP A 156 14.15 12.50 11.86
N THR A 157 14.31 11.40 12.59
CA THR A 157 13.69 11.23 13.89
C THR A 157 14.68 11.67 14.97
N ALA A 158 14.37 12.73 15.69
CA ALA A 158 15.11 13.20 16.85
C ALA A 158 15.14 12.17 18.02
N ASP A 159 14.62 10.97 17.79
CA ASP A 159 14.47 9.90 18.74
C ASP A 159 15.56 8.84 18.51
N HIS A 160 16.49 8.75 19.47
CA HIS A 160 17.58 7.77 19.47
C HIS A 160 17.09 6.30 19.40
N ASN A 161 15.86 6.03 19.82
CA ASN A 161 15.28 4.70 19.86
C ASN A 161 14.93 4.17 18.46
N GLY A 162 14.51 5.05 17.54
CA GLY A 162 14.25 4.65 16.15
C GLY A 162 15.49 4.18 15.42
N LYS A 163 16.65 4.78 15.72
CA LYS A 163 17.95 4.38 15.16
C LYS A 163 18.38 3.01 15.66
N GLU A 164 18.24 2.74 16.94
CA GLU A 164 18.59 1.45 17.55
C GLU A 164 17.72 0.31 16.99
N LEU A 165 16.41 0.57 16.85
CA LEU A 165 15.49 -0.40 16.21
C LEU A 165 15.91 -0.70 14.78
N TYR A 166 16.18 0.32 13.97
CA TYR A 166 16.61 0.17 12.59
C TYR A 166 17.94 -0.59 12.47
N GLU A 167 18.94 -0.24 13.30
CA GLU A 167 20.23 -0.94 13.34
C GLU A 167 20.08 -2.41 13.73
N ASN A 168 19.19 -2.75 14.65
CA ASN A 168 18.91 -4.13 15.05
C ASN A 168 18.23 -4.90 13.92
N ILE A 169 17.28 -4.29 13.19
CA ILE A 169 16.62 -4.89 12.04
C ILE A 169 17.62 -5.16 10.91
N ILE A 170 18.54 -4.21 10.63
CA ILE A 170 19.62 -4.40 9.64
C ILE A 170 20.52 -5.56 10.05
N LYS A 171 20.91 -5.64 11.31
CA LYS A 171 21.78 -6.72 11.82
C LYS A 171 21.16 -8.11 11.69
N THR A 172 19.84 -8.20 11.72
CA THR A 172 19.11 -9.48 11.58
C THR A 172 18.78 -9.83 10.13
N ASN A 173 19.24 -9.04 9.15
CA ASN A 173 18.91 -9.20 7.73
C ASN A 173 17.40 -9.30 7.44
N SER A 174 16.58 -8.66 8.28
CA SER A 174 15.11 -8.71 8.17
C SER A 174 14.53 -7.60 7.27
N ILE A 175 15.35 -7.08 6.35
CA ILE A 175 14.94 -6.01 5.42
C ILE A 175 14.47 -6.62 4.11
N ILE A 176 13.28 -6.21 3.68
CA ILE A 176 12.70 -6.57 2.38
C ILE A 176 13.16 -5.53 1.36
N THR A 177 13.69 -5.97 0.22
CA THR A 177 13.98 -5.05 -0.88
C THR A 177 12.69 -4.61 -1.58
N VAL A 178 12.72 -3.44 -2.21
CA VAL A 178 11.58 -2.97 -3.03
C VAL A 178 11.32 -3.95 -4.18
N ASP A 179 12.37 -4.51 -4.78
CA ASP A 179 12.25 -5.49 -5.87
C ASP A 179 11.54 -6.78 -5.42
N ASP A 180 11.81 -7.29 -4.22
CA ASP A 180 11.13 -8.48 -3.71
C ASP A 180 9.66 -8.20 -3.40
N LEU A 181 9.35 -6.99 -2.93
CA LEU A 181 7.97 -6.57 -2.76
C LEU A 181 7.25 -6.45 -4.10
N VAL A 182 7.89 -5.92 -5.14
CA VAL A 182 7.32 -5.85 -6.50
C VAL A 182 7.04 -7.24 -7.06
N LYS A 183 7.92 -8.22 -6.84
CA LYS A 183 7.65 -9.64 -7.22
C LYS A 183 6.43 -10.19 -6.49
N THR A 184 6.27 -9.84 -5.21
CA THR A 184 5.09 -10.21 -4.44
C THR A 184 3.81 -9.60 -5.03
N VAL A 185 3.87 -8.33 -5.43
CA VAL A 185 2.75 -7.68 -6.14
C VAL A 185 2.42 -8.42 -7.44
N ASP A 186 3.42 -8.83 -8.22
CA ASP A 186 3.19 -9.60 -9.44
C ASP A 186 2.44 -10.92 -9.16
N LEU A 187 2.80 -11.64 -8.09
CA LEU A 187 2.08 -12.84 -7.66
C LEU A 187 0.63 -12.55 -7.25
N VAL A 188 0.39 -11.45 -6.53
CA VAL A 188 -0.95 -11.01 -6.17
C VAL A 188 -1.78 -10.72 -7.41
N LEU A 189 -1.23 -10.00 -8.37
CA LEU A 189 -1.91 -9.67 -9.63
C LEU A 189 -2.22 -10.92 -10.45
N GLN A 190 -1.32 -11.89 -10.50
CA GLN A 190 -1.57 -13.19 -11.16
C GLN A 190 -2.67 -14.00 -10.46
N SER A 191 -2.89 -13.81 -9.16
CA SER A 191 -3.98 -14.47 -8.43
C SER A 191 -5.36 -13.90 -8.75
N ILE A 192 -5.44 -12.70 -9.34
CA ILE A 192 -6.69 -12.04 -9.69
C ILE A 192 -7.24 -12.67 -10.98
N ASN A 193 -8.00 -13.74 -10.86
CA ASN A 193 -8.51 -14.52 -11.99
C ASN A 193 -10.02 -14.79 -11.92
N GLY A 194 -10.80 -13.75 -11.76
CA GLY A 194 -12.26 -13.82 -11.94
C GLY A 194 -13.07 -14.23 -10.71
N ARG A 195 -12.80 -15.34 -10.04
CA ARG A 195 -13.61 -15.78 -8.89
C ARG A 195 -12.88 -15.74 -7.55
N ASN A 196 -11.57 -15.96 -7.57
CA ASN A 196 -10.74 -16.03 -6.38
C ASN A 196 -9.58 -15.06 -6.50
N PHE A 197 -9.19 -14.45 -5.41
CA PHE A 197 -8.02 -13.58 -5.32
C PHE A 197 -7.44 -13.64 -3.90
N ILE A 198 -6.16 -13.31 -3.78
CA ILE A 198 -5.51 -13.16 -2.48
C ILE A 198 -5.95 -11.82 -1.90
N SER A 199 -6.71 -11.82 -0.80
CA SER A 199 -7.19 -10.59 -0.17
C SER A 199 -6.15 -9.95 0.75
N ASN A 200 -5.33 -10.77 1.42
CA ASN A 200 -4.28 -10.31 2.33
C ASN A 200 -3.01 -11.10 2.10
N MET A 201 -1.88 -10.41 2.11
CA MET A 201 -0.56 -11.04 2.00
C MET A 201 0.43 -10.36 2.94
N THR A 202 1.04 -11.16 3.80
CA THR A 202 2.16 -10.74 4.64
C THR A 202 3.47 -11.05 3.91
N VAL A 203 4.36 -10.08 3.84
CA VAL A 203 5.66 -10.20 3.17
C VAL A 203 6.76 -10.08 4.21
N LEU A 204 7.47 -11.16 4.43
CA LEU A 204 8.61 -11.24 5.34
C LEU A 204 9.87 -11.57 4.55
N ASN A 205 11.02 -11.12 5.04
CA ASN A 205 12.29 -11.64 4.54
C ASN A 205 12.44 -13.11 4.96
N GLY A 206 12.75 -13.98 4.01
CA GLY A 206 13.06 -15.38 4.31
C GLY A 206 14.39 -15.48 5.07
N TYR A 207 14.49 -16.44 5.98
CA TYR A 207 15.75 -16.77 6.70
C TYR A 207 16.74 -17.42 5.76
#